data_3b42b2c646b446cac92dbc3f9dd832b6
#
_entry.id   3b42b2c646b446cac92dbc3f9dd832b6
#
_cell.length_a   1.000
_cell.length_b   1.000
_cell.length_c   1.000
_cell.angle_alpha   90.00
_cell.angle_beta   90.00
_cell.angle_gamma   90.00
#
_symmetry.space_group_name_H-M   'P 1'
#
loop_
_entity.id
_entity.type
_entity.pdbx_description
1 polymer ?
#
loop_
_entity_poly.entity_id
_entity_poly.type
_entity_poly.pdbx_seq_one_letter_code
_entity_poly.pdbx_strand_id
1 'polypeptide(L)' 'MTMEQNLCAAEAIIFASGDGISTQKLKEVLELDLKQLQYILESLSEKYYRPESGIKFVKNTESVFFTTDTE' A
#
# COMPACT_ATOMS: atom_id res chain seq x y z
N MET A 1 -12.11 8.90 -9.41
CA MET A 1 -10.86 8.27 -9.85
C MET A 1 -11.09 6.81 -10.20
N THR A 2 -10.38 6.32 -11.19
CA THR A 2 -10.43 4.89 -11.51
C THR A 2 -9.69 4.10 -10.43
N MET A 3 -9.93 2.79 -10.41
CA MET A 3 -9.23 1.93 -9.46
C MET A 3 -7.72 1.94 -9.71
N GLU A 4 -7.30 2.03 -10.97
CA GLU A 4 -5.89 2.12 -11.29
C GLU A 4 -5.26 3.40 -10.74
N GLN A 5 -5.99 4.50 -10.85
CA GLN A 5 -5.52 5.78 -10.30
C GLN A 5 -5.43 5.72 -8.79
N ASN A 6 -6.40 5.09 -8.14
CA ASN A 6 -6.38 4.89 -6.69
C ASN A 6 -5.20 4.04 -6.27
N LEU A 7 -4.91 3.00 -7.05
CA LEU A 7 -3.79 2.11 -6.75
C LEU A 7 -2.46 2.86 -6.84
N CYS A 8 -2.28 3.66 -7.89
CA CYS A 8 -1.07 4.47 -8.05
C CYS A 8 -0.95 5.50 -6.94
N ALA A 9 -2.06 6.15 -6.60
CA ALA A 9 -2.06 7.16 -5.54
C ALA A 9 -1.72 6.54 -4.20
N ALA A 10 -2.28 5.37 -3.90
CA ALA A 10 -2.00 4.66 -2.65
C ALA A 10 -0.51 4.31 -2.56
N GLU A 11 0.04 3.78 -3.64
CA GLU A 11 1.45 3.41 -3.68
C GLU A 11 2.34 4.63 -3.40
N ALA A 12 2.04 5.75 -4.06
CA ALA A 12 2.81 6.97 -3.87
C ALA A 12 2.71 7.51 -2.45
N ILE A 13 1.51 7.46 -1.88
CA ILE A 13 1.29 7.93 -0.51
C ILE A 13 2.06 7.08 0.49
N ILE A 14 2.04 5.77 0.31
CA ILE A 14 2.74 4.86 1.21
C ILE A 14 4.25 5.07 1.11
N PHE A 15 4.79 5.23 -0.10
CA PHE A 15 6.20 5.55 -0.28
C PHE A 15 6.58 6.85 0.39
N ALA A 16 5.75 7.87 0.22
CA ALA A 16 6.03 9.19 0.79
C ALA A 16 5.95 9.20 2.31
N SER A 17 5.23 8.25 2.88
CA SER A 17 5.05 8.19 4.33
C SER A 17 6.28 7.68 5.08
N GLY A 18 7.22 7.09 4.38
CA GLY A 18 8.44 6.58 5.04
C GLY A 18 8.16 5.46 6.02
N ASP A 19 7.89 5.82 7.26
CA ASP A 19 7.63 4.84 8.32
C ASP A 19 6.28 4.15 8.21
N GLY A 20 5.48 4.57 7.23
CA GLY A 20 4.19 3.96 7.01
C GLY A 20 3.03 4.91 7.26
N ILE A 21 1.86 4.47 6.87
CA ILE A 21 0.63 5.23 7.05
C ILE A 21 -0.43 4.27 7.57
N SER A 22 -1.31 4.75 8.44
CA SER A 22 -2.39 3.92 8.94
C SER A 22 -3.37 3.60 7.80
N THR A 23 -3.94 2.40 7.83
CA THR A 23 -4.91 2.01 6.81
C THR A 23 -6.13 2.92 6.86
N GLN A 24 -6.52 3.36 8.04
CA GLN A 24 -7.63 4.29 8.22
C GLN A 24 -7.35 5.62 7.52
N LYS A 25 -6.14 6.14 7.70
CA LYS A 25 -5.74 7.39 7.06
C LYS A 25 -5.74 7.27 5.55
N LEU A 26 -5.19 6.17 5.05
CA LEU A 26 -5.15 5.92 3.62
C LEU A 26 -6.56 5.85 3.04
N LYS A 27 -7.46 5.17 3.73
CA LYS A 27 -8.85 5.07 3.34
C LYS A 27 -9.52 6.43 3.26
N GLU A 28 -9.25 7.29 4.25
CA GLU A 28 -9.82 8.63 4.29
C GLU A 28 -9.29 9.52 3.18
N VAL A 29 -7.99 9.51 2.98
CA VAL A 29 -7.34 10.36 1.97
C VAL A 29 -7.85 10.03 0.56
N LEU A 30 -8.02 8.76 0.27
CA LEU A 30 -8.45 8.31 -1.05
C LEU A 30 -9.97 8.12 -1.15
N GLU A 31 -10.69 8.39 -0.07
CA GLU A 31 -12.15 8.25 -0.02
C GLU A 31 -12.59 6.85 -0.47
N LEU A 32 -11.98 5.84 0.11
CA LEU A 32 -12.24 4.45 -0.24
C LEU A 32 -13.20 3.80 0.76
N ASP A 33 -13.99 2.83 0.29
CA ASP A 33 -14.69 1.97 1.22
C ASP A 33 -13.78 0.80 1.61
N LEU A 34 -14.24 -0.04 2.52
CA LEU A 34 -13.43 -1.13 3.04
C LEU A 34 -13.02 -2.12 1.95
N LYS A 35 -13.94 -2.43 1.04
CA LYS A 35 -13.65 -3.36 -0.05
C LYS A 35 -12.60 -2.81 -0.99
N GLN A 36 -12.71 -1.54 -1.33
CA GLN A 36 -11.74 -0.89 -2.21
C GLN A 36 -10.36 -0.85 -1.56
N LEU A 37 -10.32 -0.53 -0.28
CA LEU A 37 -9.06 -0.53 0.46
C LEU A 37 -8.41 -1.90 0.45
N GLN A 38 -9.18 -2.95 0.73
CA GLN A 38 -8.67 -4.31 0.73
C GLN A 38 -8.14 -4.70 -0.64
N TYR A 39 -8.87 -4.34 -1.70
CA TYR A 39 -8.43 -4.64 -3.05
C TYR A 39 -7.08 -3.99 -3.36
N ILE A 40 -6.93 -2.73 -2.98
CA ILE A 40 -5.69 -2.01 -3.22
C ILE A 40 -4.53 -2.62 -2.44
N LEU A 41 -4.76 -2.95 -1.17
CA LEU A 41 -3.71 -3.54 -0.35
C LEU A 41 -3.28 -4.91 -0.86
N GLU A 42 -4.24 -5.71 -1.29
CA GLU A 42 -3.92 -7.01 -1.88
C GLU A 42 -3.17 -6.88 -3.19
N SER A 43 -3.56 -5.91 -4.02
CA SER A 43 -2.89 -5.67 -5.29
C SER A 43 -1.44 -5.25 -5.08
N LEU A 44 -1.20 -4.39 -4.11
CA LEU A 44 0.17 -3.98 -3.78
C LEU A 44 0.98 -5.13 -3.22
N SER A 45 0.35 -5.94 -2.38
CA SER A 45 1.02 -7.11 -1.81
C SER A 45 1.46 -8.07 -2.91
N GLU A 46 0.60 -8.31 -3.89
CA GLU A 46 0.96 -9.19 -5.01
C GLU A 46 2.05 -8.59 -5.89
N LYS A 47 1.95 -7.28 -6.14
CA LYS A 47 2.91 -6.59 -6.99
C LYS A 47 4.34 -6.70 -6.45
N TYR A 48 4.48 -6.65 -5.13
CA TYR A 48 5.79 -6.68 -4.48
C TYR A 48 6.15 -8.04 -3.90
N TYR A 49 5.35 -9.05 -4.19
CA TYR A 49 5.61 -10.41 -3.74
C TYR A 49 6.48 -11.13 -4.77
N ARG A 50 7.74 -10.73 -4.83
CA ARG A 50 8.71 -11.36 -5.75
C ARG A 50 10.06 -11.45 -5.06
N PRO A 51 10.71 -12.61 -5.13
CA PRO A 51 12.01 -12.78 -4.48
C PRO A 51 13.07 -11.80 -4.96
N GLU A 52 13.01 -11.43 -6.23
CA GLU A 52 13.99 -10.52 -6.82
C GLU A 52 13.66 -9.04 -6.59
N SER A 53 12.54 -8.75 -5.97
CA SER A 53 12.20 -7.37 -5.67
C SER A 53 13.02 -6.86 -4.49
N GLY A 54 13.63 -5.70 -4.66
CA GLY A 54 14.38 -5.07 -3.58
C GLY A 54 13.51 -4.36 -2.57
N ILE A 55 12.20 -4.30 -2.83
CA ILE A 55 11.25 -3.61 -1.98
C ILE A 55 10.19 -4.60 -1.53
N LYS A 56 9.89 -4.58 -0.24
CA LYS A 56 8.81 -5.38 0.33
C LYS A 56 7.67 -4.49 0.77
N PHE A 57 6.46 -4.92 0.50
CA PHE A 57 5.27 -4.26 1.01
C PHE A 57 4.82 -4.97 2.28
N VAL A 58 4.79 -4.25 3.39
CA VAL A 58 4.40 -4.81 4.67
C VAL A 58 3.03 -4.28 5.05
N LYS A 59 2.12 -5.20 5.31
CA LYS A 59 0.75 -4.87 5.69
C LYS A 59 0.48 -5.38 7.10
N ASN A 60 0.32 -4.46 8.04
CA ASN A 60 -0.09 -4.77 9.40
C ASN A 60 -1.59 -4.54 9.54
N THR A 61 -2.12 -4.87 10.71
CA THR A 61 -3.55 -4.69 10.97
C THR A 61 -3.97 -3.24 10.84
N GLU A 62 -3.12 -2.31 11.27
CA GLU A 62 -3.49 -0.90 11.35
C GLU A 62 -2.67 0.01 10.44
N SER A 63 -1.61 -0.51 9.83
CA SER A 63 -0.73 0.33 9.02
C SER A 63 -0.08 -0.47 7.91
N VAL A 64 0.43 0.26 6.91
CA VAL A 64 1.15 -0.33 5.79
C VAL A 64 2.39 0.50 5.52
N PHE A 65 3.43 -0.14 5.04
CA PHE A 65 4.65 0.58 4.67
C PHE A 65 5.48 -0.26 3.69
N PHE A 66 6.43 0.39 3.05
CA PHE A 66 7.42 -0.28 2.22
C PHE A 66 8.74 -0.33 2.97
N THR A 67 9.46 -1.41 2.78
CA THR A 67 10.79 -1.56 3.34
C THR A 67 11.69 -2.23 2.32
N THR A 68 12.99 -2.12 2.51
CA THR A 68 13.92 -2.81 1.61
C THR A 68 14.21 -4.19 2.16
N ASP A 69 14.36 -5.13 1.22
CA ASP A 69 14.69 -6.50 1.59
C ASP A 69 16.22 -6.62 1.58
N THR A 70 16.82 -6.15 2.65
CA THR A 70 18.27 -6.23 2.81
C THR A 70 18.62 -7.41 3.71
N GLU A 71 19.54 -8.18 3.24
CA GLU A 71 20.05 -9.32 3.97
C GLU A 71 21.26 -8.94 4.77
#